data_db1ba01293717bf22a82a93028f5cdb6
#
_entry.id   db1ba01293717bf22a82a93028f5cdb6
#
_cell.length_a   1.000
_cell.length_b   1.000
_cell.length_c   1.000
_cell.angle_alpha   90.00
_cell.angle_beta   90.00
_cell.angle_gamma   90.00
#
_symmetry.space_group_name_H-M   'P 1'
#
loop_
_entity.id
_entity.type
_entity.pdbx_description
1 polymer ?
#
loop_
_entity_poly.entity_id
_entity_poly.type
_entity_poly.pdbx_seq_one_letter_code
_entity_poly.pdbx_strand_id
1 'polypeptide(L)'
;VTPTNFPYLTTTKPVLSSILHHHYIETLLEQGQSMRIVRLPGIHHDSNVVLVIGTLGNIMIDSGTSWYQSLQLERVMGILDDNHEKKRSIDRIMLTSRRFPCSGGAHHLSSQLDNCPIHIHPEGQSSLETGDFFTTWANRFDSDMPITLTESVNDGEVFPLGNGQICAMSLPGHCLDGVCYYIPEKNLLVSGLLIPRADRPTRWDMPTGCLPDVVASLRKVRKLKLETIIPLQGPAIKGKQHVLDVLNRHIDFFEACITSDGSFPKSWSRPAQTALWLTPNPPWPLEEREELN
;
A
#
# COMPACT_ATOMS: atom_id res chain seq x y z
N VAL A 1 -40.56 -54.33 6.97
CA VAL A 1 -39.43 -53.75 6.25
C VAL A 1 -38.98 -52.55 7.07
N THR A 2 -37.91 -52.69 7.82
CA THR A 2 -37.30 -51.69 8.70
C THR A 2 -36.39 -50.74 7.92
N PRO A 3 -36.37 -49.42 8.20
CA PRO A 3 -35.41 -48.53 7.57
C PRO A 3 -34.05 -48.59 8.27
N THR A 4 -33.02 -48.75 7.52
CA THR A 4 -31.62 -48.78 7.91
C THR A 4 -31.13 -47.36 8.23
N ASN A 5 -30.59 -47.19 9.43
CA ASN A 5 -29.87 -45.99 9.87
C ASN A 5 -28.56 -45.78 9.10
N PHE A 6 -28.38 -44.64 8.46
CA PHE A 6 -27.07 -44.14 8.01
C PHE A 6 -26.41 -43.35 9.14
N PRO A 7 -25.14 -43.58 9.45
CA PRO A 7 -24.41 -42.80 10.43
C PRO A 7 -24.07 -41.41 9.86
N TYR A 8 -24.32 -40.39 10.65
CA TYR A 8 -23.89 -39.01 10.40
C TYR A 8 -22.37 -38.95 10.29
N LEU A 9 -21.89 -38.59 9.11
CA LEU A 9 -20.50 -38.20 8.90
C LEU A 9 -20.28 -36.87 9.62
N THR A 10 -19.54 -36.89 10.72
CA THR A 10 -18.96 -35.73 11.37
C THR A 10 -18.02 -35.06 10.37
N THR A 11 -18.39 -33.84 9.97
CA THR A 11 -17.56 -32.97 9.14
C THR A 11 -16.33 -32.55 9.95
N THR A 12 -15.23 -33.26 9.69
CA THR A 12 -13.89 -32.74 10.07
C THR A 12 -13.61 -31.49 9.24
N LYS A 13 -13.44 -30.35 9.95
CA LYS A 13 -12.96 -29.10 9.33
C LYS A 13 -11.69 -29.40 8.54
N PRO A 14 -11.55 -28.91 7.30
CA PRO A 14 -10.38 -29.21 6.52
C PRO A 14 -9.14 -28.51 7.11
N VAL A 15 -8.13 -29.31 7.39
CA VAL A 15 -6.78 -28.90 7.86
C VAL A 15 -6.04 -28.03 6.79
N LEU A 16 -6.66 -27.77 5.65
CA LEU A 16 -6.10 -26.99 4.55
C LEU A 16 -6.00 -25.48 4.82
N SER A 17 -6.69 -24.93 5.85
CA SER A 17 -6.64 -23.51 6.14
C SER A 17 -5.34 -23.07 6.82
N SER A 18 -4.67 -23.95 7.56
CA SER A 18 -3.46 -23.60 8.33
C SER A 18 -2.18 -23.52 7.48
N ILE A 19 -2.10 -24.26 6.38
CA ILE A 19 -0.90 -24.31 5.54
C ILE A 19 -0.83 -23.10 4.59
N LEU A 20 -1.96 -22.59 4.11
CA LEU A 20 -2.00 -21.39 3.27
C LEU A 20 -1.76 -20.10 4.05
N HIS A 21 -2.01 -20.08 5.37
CA HIS A 21 -1.87 -18.88 6.21
C HIS A 21 -0.40 -18.49 6.47
N HIS A 22 0.52 -19.44 6.58
CA HIS A 22 1.90 -19.17 7.01
C HIS A 22 2.83 -18.63 5.90
N HIS A 23 2.50 -18.80 4.63
CA HIS A 23 3.37 -18.39 3.52
C HIS A 23 3.16 -16.94 3.05
N TYR A 24 2.13 -16.24 3.53
CA TYR A 24 1.73 -14.92 3.04
C TYR A 24 1.85 -13.78 4.07
N ILE A 25 2.30 -14.05 5.29
CA ILE A 25 2.41 -13.05 6.35
C ILE A 25 3.87 -12.84 6.70
N GLU A 26 4.39 -11.65 6.45
CA GLU A 26 5.72 -11.26 6.88
C GLU A 26 5.64 -10.42 8.15
N THR A 27 5.95 -11.04 9.31
CA THR A 27 6.14 -10.30 10.56
C THR A 27 7.53 -9.69 10.53
N LEU A 28 7.60 -8.36 10.50
CA LEU A 28 8.85 -7.64 10.34
C LEU A 28 9.62 -7.43 11.65
N LEU A 29 8.98 -7.73 12.82
CA LEU A 29 9.61 -7.53 14.14
C LEU A 29 9.00 -8.43 15.23
N GLU A 30 9.86 -8.89 16.14
CA GLU A 30 9.61 -9.94 17.13
C GLU A 30 8.74 -9.57 18.33
N GLN A 31 8.36 -10.64 19.06
CA GLN A 31 7.53 -10.65 20.27
C GLN A 31 8.18 -9.93 21.44
N GLY A 32 7.37 -9.18 22.17
CA GLY A 32 7.71 -8.43 23.39
C GLY A 32 6.80 -7.20 23.47
N GLN A 33 6.99 -6.32 24.40
CA GLN A 33 6.28 -5.03 24.53
C GLN A 33 6.54 -4.05 23.36
N SER A 34 7.11 -4.51 22.28
CA SER A 34 7.45 -3.71 21.12
C SER A 34 6.28 -3.66 20.12
N MET A 35 6.17 -2.54 19.38
CA MET A 35 5.27 -2.38 18.25
C MET A 35 5.47 -3.53 17.23
N ARG A 36 4.39 -4.18 16.83
CA ARG A 36 4.40 -5.25 15.81
C ARG A 36 3.99 -4.65 14.47
N ILE A 37 4.75 -4.93 13.44
CA ILE A 37 4.47 -4.51 12.07
C ILE A 37 4.31 -5.76 11.20
N VAL A 38 3.15 -5.86 10.56
CA VAL A 38 2.80 -6.99 9.71
C VAL A 38 2.49 -6.49 8.30
N ARG A 39 3.23 -7.00 7.31
CA ARG A 39 2.95 -6.75 5.91
C ARG A 39 2.09 -7.89 5.36
N LEU A 40 0.92 -7.58 4.86
CA LEU A 40 0.09 -8.45 4.06
C LEU A 40 0.37 -8.18 2.57
N PRO A 41 1.00 -9.12 1.85
CA PRO A 41 1.32 -8.90 0.45
C PRO A 41 0.09 -8.61 -0.39
N GLY A 42 0.20 -7.64 -1.28
CA GLY A 42 -0.84 -7.35 -2.26
C GLY A 42 -1.14 -8.54 -3.17
N ILE A 43 -2.40 -8.72 -3.51
CA ILE A 43 -2.87 -9.76 -4.41
C ILE A 43 -3.08 -9.12 -5.78
N HIS A 44 -2.44 -9.64 -6.81
CA HIS A 44 -2.46 -9.09 -8.17
C HIS A 44 -2.06 -7.62 -8.19
N HIS A 45 -3.05 -6.71 -8.27
CA HIS A 45 -2.86 -5.26 -8.39
C HIS A 45 -2.99 -4.52 -7.06
N ASP A 46 -3.36 -5.22 -5.98
CA ASP A 46 -3.47 -4.59 -4.67
C ASP A 46 -2.14 -4.01 -4.21
N SER A 47 -2.22 -2.94 -3.45
CA SER A 47 -1.10 -2.52 -2.59
C SER A 47 -0.79 -3.59 -1.54
N ASN A 48 0.43 -3.59 -1.03
CA ASN A 48 0.67 -4.20 0.27
C ASN A 48 -0.20 -3.50 1.30
N VAL A 49 -0.83 -4.26 2.19
CA VAL A 49 -1.51 -3.71 3.36
C VAL A 49 -0.61 -3.92 4.58
N VAL A 50 -0.45 -2.87 5.38
CA VAL A 50 0.44 -2.93 6.54
C VAL A 50 -0.35 -2.70 7.81
N LEU A 51 -0.28 -3.66 8.74
CA LEU A 51 -0.82 -3.50 10.09
C LEU A 51 0.29 -3.06 11.03
N VAL A 52 0.05 -1.98 11.75
CA VAL A 52 0.91 -1.48 12.82
C VAL A 52 0.16 -1.62 14.13
N ILE A 53 0.59 -2.59 14.92
CA ILE A 53 -0.08 -2.99 16.16
C ILE A 53 0.72 -2.44 17.34
N GLY A 54 0.12 -1.49 18.01
CA GLY A 54 0.70 -0.83 19.18
C GLY A 54 0.03 -1.22 20.50
N THR A 55 0.50 -0.63 21.58
CA THR A 55 -0.08 -0.88 22.91
C THR A 55 -1.35 -0.08 23.18
N LEU A 56 -1.54 1.05 22.49
CA LEU A 56 -2.71 1.92 22.63
C LEU A 56 -3.67 1.85 21.43
N GLY A 57 -3.22 1.29 20.29
CA GLY A 57 -4.06 1.23 19.10
C GLY A 57 -3.43 0.46 17.95
N ASN A 58 -4.26 0.10 16.98
CA ASN A 58 -3.92 -0.63 15.78
C ASN A 58 -4.28 0.19 14.55
N ILE A 59 -3.34 0.37 13.66
CA ILE A 59 -3.51 1.12 12.42
C ILE A 59 -3.31 0.18 11.23
N MET A 60 -4.20 0.29 10.25
CA MET A 60 -4.06 -0.33 8.95
C MET A 60 -3.65 0.71 7.91
N ILE A 61 -2.60 0.46 7.14
CA ILE A 61 -2.16 1.31 6.05
C ILE A 61 -2.50 0.62 4.73
N ASP A 62 -3.24 1.34 3.88
CA ASP A 62 -3.86 0.89 2.65
C ASP A 62 -4.89 -0.25 2.83
N SER A 63 -5.64 -0.55 1.78
CA SER A 63 -6.76 -1.51 1.81
C SER A 63 -6.75 -2.53 0.68
N GLY A 64 -5.93 -2.32 -0.34
CA GLY A 64 -6.06 -3.06 -1.60
C GLY A 64 -7.24 -2.59 -2.45
N THR A 65 -7.53 -3.34 -3.50
CA THR A 65 -8.71 -3.14 -4.36
C THR A 65 -9.98 -3.70 -3.71
N SER A 66 -11.14 -3.34 -4.23
CA SER A 66 -12.41 -3.98 -3.83
C SER A 66 -12.51 -5.44 -4.27
N TRP A 67 -11.69 -5.92 -5.19
CA TRP A 67 -11.75 -7.29 -5.70
C TRP A 67 -11.43 -8.35 -4.64
N TYR A 68 -10.52 -8.04 -3.72
CA TYR A 68 -10.05 -8.97 -2.69
C TYR A 68 -10.38 -8.51 -1.27
N GLN A 69 -11.30 -7.55 -1.12
CA GLN A 69 -11.64 -6.94 0.16
C GLN A 69 -12.07 -7.95 1.24
N SER A 70 -12.85 -8.99 0.87
CA SER A 70 -13.28 -10.03 1.82
C SER A 70 -12.10 -10.90 2.27
N LEU A 71 -11.23 -11.32 1.34
CA LEU A 71 -10.02 -12.05 1.70
C LEU A 71 -9.06 -11.19 2.53
N GLN A 72 -8.99 -9.89 2.21
CA GLN A 72 -8.18 -8.96 3.00
C GLN A 72 -8.72 -8.81 4.42
N LEU A 73 -10.04 -8.77 4.60
CA LEU A 73 -10.69 -8.76 5.92
C LEU A 73 -10.33 -10.02 6.71
N GLU A 74 -10.46 -11.22 6.10
CA GLU A 74 -10.08 -12.47 6.75
C GLU A 74 -8.62 -12.47 7.22
N ARG A 75 -7.71 -11.97 6.40
CA ARG A 75 -6.27 -11.87 6.74
C ARG A 75 -6.03 -10.91 7.90
N VAL A 76 -6.69 -9.76 7.91
CA VAL A 76 -6.61 -8.76 8.99
C VAL A 76 -7.14 -9.35 10.28
N MET A 77 -8.34 -9.96 10.25
CA MET A 77 -8.95 -10.58 11.43
C MET A 77 -8.09 -11.72 11.99
N GLY A 78 -7.51 -12.57 11.12
CA GLY A 78 -6.59 -13.62 11.55
C GLY A 78 -5.38 -13.08 12.32
N ILE A 79 -4.81 -11.94 11.89
CA ILE A 79 -3.69 -11.30 12.61
C ILE A 79 -4.13 -10.73 13.97
N LEU A 80 -5.32 -10.16 14.05
CA LEU A 80 -5.85 -9.57 15.28
C LEU A 80 -6.24 -10.66 16.30
N ASP A 81 -6.76 -11.80 15.83
CA ASP A 81 -7.13 -12.94 16.68
C ASP A 81 -5.94 -13.66 17.28
N ASP A 82 -4.81 -13.75 16.56
CA ASP A 82 -3.56 -14.33 17.06
C ASP A 82 -2.94 -13.50 18.20
N ASN A 83 -3.40 -12.28 18.40
CA ASN A 83 -2.86 -11.36 19.39
C ASN A 83 -3.66 -11.47 20.71
N HIS A 84 -3.42 -12.51 21.47
CA HIS A 84 -4.18 -12.87 22.71
C HIS A 84 -4.26 -11.80 23.80
N GLU A 85 -3.57 -10.68 23.66
CA GLU A 85 -3.43 -9.75 24.80
C GLU A 85 -4.16 -8.41 24.66
N LYS A 86 -4.69 -7.99 23.49
CA LYS A 86 -5.23 -6.63 23.32
C LYS A 86 -6.33 -6.49 22.28
N LYS A 87 -6.89 -5.28 22.22
CA LYS A 87 -7.95 -4.78 21.36
C LYS A 87 -7.93 -5.42 19.96
N ARG A 88 -8.96 -6.21 19.66
CA ARG A 88 -9.15 -6.94 18.39
C ARG A 88 -9.74 -6.05 17.30
N SER A 89 -9.48 -4.76 17.30
CA SER A 89 -10.03 -3.82 16.33
C SER A 89 -8.92 -3.01 15.65
N ILE A 90 -9.22 -2.50 14.47
CA ILE A 90 -8.46 -1.44 13.82
C ILE A 90 -9.05 -0.10 14.24
N ASP A 91 -8.22 0.81 14.73
CA ASP A 91 -8.67 2.12 15.17
C ASP A 91 -8.84 3.10 14.02
N ARG A 92 -8.07 2.91 12.93
CA ARG A 92 -8.17 3.71 11.70
C ARG A 92 -7.49 3.03 10.52
N ILE A 93 -7.98 3.36 9.33
CA ILE A 93 -7.34 3.04 8.06
C ILE A 93 -6.67 4.29 7.54
N MET A 94 -5.40 4.21 7.18
CA MET A 94 -4.61 5.32 6.66
C MET A 94 -4.20 5.01 5.22
N LEU A 95 -4.65 5.82 4.27
CA LEU A 95 -4.40 5.59 2.85
C LEU A 95 -3.14 6.33 2.39
N THR A 96 -2.32 5.66 1.60
CA THR A 96 -1.15 6.29 0.97
C THR A 96 -1.53 7.11 -0.25
N SER A 97 -2.69 6.85 -0.87
CA SER A 97 -3.23 7.58 -2.01
C SER A 97 -4.69 7.20 -2.26
N ARG A 98 -5.42 8.07 -2.99
CA ARG A 98 -6.75 7.79 -3.53
C ARG A 98 -6.79 6.70 -4.59
N ARG A 99 -5.65 6.27 -5.14
CA ARG A 99 -5.59 5.28 -6.23
C ARG A 99 -6.22 3.96 -5.82
N PHE A 100 -7.03 3.38 -6.72
CA PHE A 100 -7.82 2.18 -6.48
C PHE A 100 -7.04 1.00 -5.87
N PRO A 101 -5.79 0.72 -6.25
CA PRO A 101 -4.98 -0.30 -5.57
C PRO A 101 -4.71 -0.05 -4.10
N CYS A 102 -4.76 1.21 -3.63
CA CYS A 102 -4.56 1.60 -2.24
C CYS A 102 -5.87 1.69 -1.46
N SER A 103 -6.94 2.17 -2.12
CA SER A 103 -8.16 2.66 -1.45
C SER A 103 -9.43 1.89 -1.78
N GLY A 104 -9.43 1.04 -2.82
CA GLY A 104 -10.65 0.41 -3.33
C GLY A 104 -11.40 -0.46 -2.32
N GLY A 105 -10.69 -1.10 -1.39
CA GLY A 105 -11.26 -1.92 -0.33
C GLY A 105 -11.63 -1.15 0.95
N ALA A 106 -11.26 0.13 1.07
CA ALA A 106 -11.31 0.86 2.34
C ALA A 106 -12.74 0.99 2.91
N HIS A 107 -13.72 1.29 2.08
CA HIS A 107 -15.11 1.40 2.51
C HIS A 107 -15.62 0.10 3.14
N HIS A 108 -15.42 -1.02 2.46
CA HIS A 108 -15.84 -2.34 2.96
C HIS A 108 -15.11 -2.70 4.25
N LEU A 109 -13.79 -2.55 4.27
CA LEU A 109 -12.99 -2.89 5.45
C LEU A 109 -13.38 -2.03 6.66
N SER A 110 -13.56 -0.72 6.48
CA SER A 110 -14.05 0.15 7.55
C SER A 110 -15.40 -0.33 8.09
N SER A 111 -16.37 -0.62 7.23
CA SER A 111 -17.71 -1.07 7.62
C SER A 111 -17.70 -2.38 8.42
N GLN A 112 -16.74 -3.27 8.14
CA GLN A 112 -16.59 -4.55 8.82
C GLN A 112 -15.70 -4.46 10.08
N LEU A 113 -14.95 -3.37 10.25
CA LEU A 113 -14.03 -3.11 11.35
C LEU A 113 -14.56 -1.96 12.23
N ASP A 114 -15.78 -2.11 12.73
CA ASP A 114 -16.47 -1.20 13.66
C ASP A 114 -16.62 0.25 13.10
N ASN A 115 -16.73 0.40 11.79
CA ASN A 115 -16.76 1.70 11.10
C ASN A 115 -15.55 2.58 11.45
N CYS A 116 -14.36 1.99 11.52
CA CYS A 116 -13.15 2.74 11.84
C CYS A 116 -12.92 3.87 10.82
N PRO A 117 -12.48 5.05 11.26
CA PRO A 117 -12.26 6.19 10.37
C PRO A 117 -11.19 5.90 9.32
N ILE A 118 -11.40 6.47 8.13
CA ILE A 118 -10.48 6.36 6.99
C ILE A 118 -9.82 7.72 6.78
N HIS A 119 -8.49 7.73 6.81
CA HIS A 119 -7.70 8.94 6.67
C HIS A 119 -6.98 8.97 5.32
N ILE A 120 -7.00 10.13 4.68
CA ILE A 120 -6.30 10.38 3.41
C ILE A 120 -5.80 11.82 3.36
N HIS A 121 -4.79 12.07 2.52
CA HIS A 121 -4.36 13.45 2.22
C HIS A 121 -5.54 14.31 1.72
N PRO A 122 -5.65 15.59 2.10
CA PRO A 122 -6.76 16.47 1.68
C PRO A 122 -7.01 16.45 0.16
N GLU A 123 -5.97 16.44 -0.67
CA GLU A 123 -6.07 16.37 -2.13
C GLU A 123 -6.71 15.07 -2.67
N GLY A 124 -6.84 14.05 -1.83
CA GLY A 124 -7.48 12.78 -2.18
C GLY A 124 -8.93 12.65 -1.74
N GLN A 125 -9.38 13.45 -0.76
CA GLN A 125 -10.68 13.29 -0.10
C GLN A 125 -11.86 13.38 -1.08
N SER A 126 -11.95 14.47 -1.83
CA SER A 126 -13.07 14.67 -2.76
C SER A 126 -13.28 13.52 -3.73
N SER A 127 -12.18 12.89 -4.18
CA SER A 127 -12.27 11.74 -5.11
C SER A 127 -12.91 10.52 -4.46
N LEU A 128 -12.65 10.27 -3.18
CA LEU A 128 -13.24 9.14 -2.45
C LEU A 128 -14.67 9.45 -2.00
N GLU A 129 -14.92 10.66 -1.54
CA GLU A 129 -16.23 11.10 -1.05
C GLU A 129 -17.29 11.23 -2.15
N THR A 130 -16.85 11.42 -3.39
CA THR A 130 -17.75 11.43 -4.56
C THR A 130 -17.79 10.10 -5.31
N GLY A 131 -16.95 9.13 -4.94
CA GLY A 131 -16.83 7.88 -5.67
C GLY A 131 -16.30 8.08 -7.09
N ASP A 132 -15.40 9.06 -7.28
CA ASP A 132 -14.87 9.40 -8.60
C ASP A 132 -13.94 8.29 -9.12
N PHE A 133 -14.48 7.43 -9.96
CA PHE A 133 -13.76 6.30 -10.52
C PHE A 133 -12.71 6.70 -11.57
N PHE A 134 -12.76 7.93 -12.10
CA PHE A 134 -11.72 8.42 -13.02
C PHE A 134 -10.47 8.87 -12.30
N THR A 135 -10.58 9.72 -11.27
CA THR A 135 -9.40 10.22 -10.55
C THR A 135 -8.80 9.17 -9.62
N THR A 136 -9.60 8.25 -9.09
CA THR A 136 -9.11 7.06 -8.36
C THR A 136 -8.59 6.00 -9.32
N TRP A 137 -8.97 6.07 -10.59
CA TRP A 137 -8.62 5.14 -11.65
C TRP A 137 -9.23 3.74 -11.51
N ALA A 138 -10.28 3.60 -10.74
CA ALA A 138 -11.04 2.37 -10.66
C ALA A 138 -11.55 1.92 -12.04
N ASN A 139 -11.89 2.88 -12.94
CA ASN A 139 -12.28 2.60 -14.33
C ASN A 139 -11.22 1.83 -15.14
N ARG A 140 -9.94 1.90 -14.76
CA ARG A 140 -8.86 1.16 -15.42
C ARG A 140 -8.75 -0.28 -14.94
N PHE A 141 -9.44 -0.56 -13.86
CA PHE A 141 -9.56 -1.89 -13.27
C PHE A 141 -10.95 -2.48 -13.53
N ASP A 142 -11.71 -1.87 -14.45
CA ASP A 142 -13.09 -2.27 -14.73
C ASP A 142 -13.94 -2.37 -13.46
N SER A 143 -13.81 -1.35 -12.61
CA SER A 143 -14.41 -1.30 -11.27
C SER A 143 -14.99 0.08 -10.99
N ASP A 144 -16.00 0.11 -10.13
CA ASP A 144 -16.50 1.32 -9.51
C ASP A 144 -15.68 1.67 -8.28
N MET A 145 -15.69 2.95 -7.90
CA MET A 145 -15.13 3.41 -6.64
C MET A 145 -16.26 3.64 -5.63
N PRO A 146 -16.31 2.91 -4.51
CA PRO A 146 -17.32 3.16 -3.50
C PRO A 146 -17.19 4.56 -2.90
N ILE A 147 -18.33 5.25 -2.69
CA ILE A 147 -18.36 6.50 -1.92
C ILE A 147 -17.84 6.22 -0.52
N THR A 148 -16.80 6.92 -0.13
CA THR A 148 -16.07 6.65 1.10
C THR A 148 -15.82 7.96 1.84
N LEU A 149 -16.46 8.12 3.00
CA LEU A 149 -16.23 9.27 3.87
C LEU A 149 -14.82 9.18 4.48
N THR A 150 -14.12 10.29 4.51
CA THR A 150 -12.73 10.33 4.93
C THR A 150 -12.43 11.50 5.86
N GLU A 151 -11.38 11.34 6.66
CA GLU A 151 -10.76 12.38 7.46
C GLU A 151 -9.41 12.78 6.84
N SER A 152 -9.02 14.03 7.03
CA SER A 152 -7.74 14.52 6.51
C SER A 152 -6.56 13.96 7.30
N VAL A 153 -5.45 13.65 6.60
CA VAL A 153 -4.13 13.51 7.18
C VAL A 153 -3.18 14.54 6.57
N ASN A 154 -2.49 15.29 7.42
CA ASN A 154 -1.62 16.38 6.99
C ASN A 154 -0.14 16.02 7.10
N ASP A 155 0.72 16.75 6.37
CA ASP A 155 2.18 16.58 6.46
C ASP A 155 2.67 16.82 7.89
N GLY A 156 3.47 15.89 8.40
CA GLY A 156 4.02 15.95 9.76
C GLY A 156 3.07 15.51 10.86
N GLU A 157 1.83 15.12 10.55
CA GLU A 157 0.90 14.63 11.56
C GLU A 157 1.39 13.33 12.19
N VAL A 158 1.22 13.22 13.52
CA VAL A 158 1.76 12.11 14.31
C VAL A 158 0.64 11.35 14.99
N PHE A 159 0.66 10.03 14.85
CA PHE A 159 -0.32 9.11 15.42
C PHE A 159 0.36 8.23 16.47
N PRO A 160 0.19 8.53 17.78
CA PRO A 160 0.81 7.74 18.84
C PRO A 160 0.13 6.37 18.98
N LEU A 161 0.94 5.33 19.19
CA LEU A 161 0.50 3.94 19.39
C LEU A 161 0.94 3.38 20.75
N GLY A 162 1.38 4.24 21.66
CA GLY A 162 1.81 3.92 23.03
C GLY A 162 3.27 3.49 23.10
N ASN A 163 3.66 2.45 22.40
CA ASN A 163 5.05 1.96 22.32
C ASN A 163 5.80 2.44 21.07
N GLY A 164 5.27 3.47 20.42
CA GLY A 164 5.84 4.15 19.27
C GLY A 164 4.79 5.01 18.57
N GLN A 165 5.12 5.50 17.38
CA GLN A 165 4.27 6.41 16.61
C GLN A 165 4.41 6.20 15.11
N ILE A 166 3.42 6.68 14.38
CA ILE A 166 3.46 6.83 12.92
C ILE A 166 3.46 8.32 12.60
N CYS A 167 4.38 8.73 11.73
CA CYS A 167 4.46 10.09 11.21
C CYS A 167 4.02 10.11 9.74
N ALA A 168 3.01 10.88 9.40
CA ALA A 168 2.60 11.10 8.03
C ALA A 168 3.57 12.06 7.33
N MET A 169 3.92 11.77 6.10
CA MET A 169 4.80 12.59 5.27
C MET A 169 4.14 12.79 3.91
N SER A 170 3.73 13.99 3.58
CA SER A 170 3.28 14.33 2.23
C SER A 170 4.47 14.32 1.28
N LEU A 171 4.45 13.39 0.35
CA LEU A 171 5.53 13.13 -0.59
C LEU A 171 4.95 12.99 -2.01
N PRO A 172 4.59 14.13 -2.62
CA PRO A 172 4.03 14.16 -3.96
C PRO A 172 5.03 13.70 -5.02
N GLY A 173 4.51 13.46 -6.22
CA GLY A 173 5.31 13.09 -7.38
C GLY A 173 4.57 12.16 -8.31
N HIS A 174 4.06 11.03 -7.84
CA HIS A 174 3.10 10.22 -8.59
C HIS A 174 1.73 10.93 -8.69
N CYS A 175 1.32 11.56 -7.62
CA CYS A 175 0.11 12.38 -7.50
C CYS A 175 0.28 13.35 -6.32
N LEU A 176 -0.57 14.37 -6.24
CA LEU A 176 -0.52 15.36 -5.15
C LEU A 176 -0.91 14.77 -3.79
N ASP A 177 -1.78 13.78 -3.76
CA ASP A 177 -2.27 13.12 -2.56
C ASP A 177 -1.35 12.01 -2.03
N GLY A 178 -0.11 11.91 -2.54
CA GLY A 178 0.86 10.90 -2.11
C GLY A 178 1.33 11.10 -0.68
N VAL A 179 1.07 10.12 0.20
CA VAL A 179 1.53 10.09 1.59
C VAL A 179 2.37 8.84 1.83
N CYS A 180 3.48 9.02 2.53
CA CYS A 180 4.24 7.92 3.11
C CYS A 180 4.10 7.96 4.62
N TYR A 181 4.16 6.79 5.27
CA TYR A 181 4.06 6.68 6.71
C TYR A 181 5.39 6.21 7.29
N TYR A 182 6.00 7.07 8.10
CA TYR A 182 7.29 6.79 8.73
C TYR A 182 7.09 6.34 10.19
N ILE A 183 7.78 5.27 10.56
CA ILE A 183 7.79 4.70 11.92
C ILE A 183 9.20 4.84 12.48
N PRO A 184 9.47 5.93 13.25
CA PRO A 184 10.83 6.27 13.70
C PRO A 184 11.49 5.19 14.53
N GLU A 185 10.76 4.56 15.45
CA GLU A 185 11.26 3.54 16.38
C GLU A 185 11.78 2.29 15.65
N LYS A 186 11.40 2.14 14.39
CA LYS A 186 11.76 1.00 13.54
C LYS A 186 12.61 1.39 12.34
N ASN A 187 12.92 2.68 12.19
CA ASN A 187 13.57 3.19 10.98
C ASN A 187 12.89 2.67 9.69
N LEU A 188 11.56 2.61 9.71
CA LEU A 188 10.74 1.98 8.67
C LEU A 188 9.85 3.01 7.99
N LEU A 189 9.76 2.92 6.68
CA LEU A 189 8.85 3.72 5.85
C LEU A 189 7.91 2.81 5.06
N VAL A 190 6.61 3.09 5.13
CA VAL A 190 5.62 2.60 4.15
C VAL A 190 5.54 3.64 3.05
N SER A 191 6.02 3.32 1.87
CA SER A 191 6.30 4.32 0.83
C SER A 191 5.16 4.57 -0.16
N GLY A 192 4.10 3.76 -0.12
CA GLY A 192 3.01 3.90 -1.09
C GLY A 192 3.52 3.98 -2.53
N LEU A 193 2.93 4.90 -3.28
CA LEU A 193 3.23 5.11 -4.70
C LEU A 193 4.57 5.80 -4.98
N LEU A 194 5.24 6.38 -3.98
CA LEU A 194 6.55 7.00 -4.19
C LEU A 194 7.61 5.96 -4.57
N ILE A 195 7.59 4.80 -3.92
CA ILE A 195 8.44 3.65 -4.26
C ILE A 195 7.52 2.44 -4.45
N PRO A 196 6.98 2.25 -5.66
CA PRO A 196 6.04 1.16 -5.89
C PRO A 196 6.69 -0.22 -5.79
N ARG A 197 7.97 -0.34 -6.17
CA ARG A 197 8.79 -1.55 -6.06
C ARG A 197 10.26 -1.19 -6.01
N ALA A 198 11.10 -2.09 -5.47
CA ALA A 198 12.54 -1.91 -5.44
C ALA A 198 13.19 -1.83 -6.83
N ASP A 199 12.62 -2.56 -7.79
CA ASP A 199 13.15 -2.75 -9.14
C ASP A 199 12.43 -1.92 -10.21
N ARG A 200 11.40 -1.14 -9.82
CA ARG A 200 10.60 -0.35 -10.78
C ARG A 200 10.31 1.04 -10.24
N PRO A 201 10.64 2.09 -10.98
CA PRO A 201 10.33 3.46 -10.61
C PRO A 201 8.83 3.74 -10.70
N THR A 202 8.39 4.77 -9.99
CA THR A 202 7.01 5.27 -10.10
C THR A 202 6.80 6.03 -11.40
N ARG A 203 5.54 6.24 -11.75
CA ARG A 203 5.14 7.14 -12.84
C ARG A 203 4.87 8.53 -12.30
N TRP A 204 5.07 9.51 -13.17
CA TRP A 204 4.79 10.92 -12.91
C TRP A 204 3.93 11.57 -14.00
N ASP A 205 3.70 10.85 -15.09
CA ASP A 205 2.90 11.28 -16.26
C ASP A 205 1.39 11.14 -16.05
N MET A 206 1.00 11.23 -14.80
CA MET A 206 -0.34 11.00 -14.30
C MET A 206 -1.05 12.33 -14.01
N PRO A 207 -2.39 12.39 -13.99
CA PRO A 207 -3.09 13.53 -13.45
C PRO A 207 -2.55 13.88 -12.06
N THR A 208 -2.08 15.11 -11.89
CA THR A 208 -1.39 15.63 -10.68
C THR A 208 -0.02 15.04 -10.41
N GLY A 209 0.56 14.27 -11.35
CA GLY A 209 1.94 13.77 -11.25
C GLY A 209 2.95 14.86 -11.66
N CYS A 210 4.15 14.82 -11.07
CA CYS A 210 5.19 15.82 -11.31
C CYS A 210 6.58 15.19 -11.12
N LEU A 211 7.36 15.15 -12.18
CA LEU A 211 8.70 14.54 -12.16
C LEU A 211 9.66 15.24 -11.18
N PRO A 212 9.77 16.58 -11.13
CA PRO A 212 10.57 17.27 -10.13
C PRO A 212 10.18 16.93 -8.68
N ASP A 213 8.88 16.77 -8.41
CA ASP A 213 8.38 16.44 -7.08
C ASP A 213 8.76 15.01 -6.66
N VAL A 214 8.80 14.06 -7.62
CA VAL A 214 9.31 12.71 -7.34
C VAL A 214 10.73 12.78 -6.81
N VAL A 215 11.61 13.53 -7.49
CA VAL A 215 13.02 13.68 -7.08
C VAL A 215 13.13 14.36 -5.71
N ALA A 216 12.37 15.44 -5.50
CA ALA A 216 12.36 16.16 -4.23
C ALA A 216 11.91 15.25 -3.08
N SER A 217 10.83 14.49 -3.28
CA SER A 217 10.28 13.54 -2.31
C SER A 217 11.27 12.42 -2.00
N LEU A 218 11.89 11.81 -3.01
CA LEU A 218 12.91 10.78 -2.81
C LEU A 218 14.14 11.31 -2.07
N ARG A 219 14.59 12.52 -2.38
CA ARG A 219 15.69 13.19 -1.67
C ARG A 219 15.33 13.49 -0.21
N LYS A 220 14.05 13.83 0.09
CA LYS A 220 13.55 13.98 1.47
C LYS A 220 13.61 12.64 2.21
N VAL A 221 13.15 11.57 1.58
CA VAL A 221 13.22 10.20 2.14
C VAL A 221 14.66 9.74 2.37
N ARG A 222 15.58 10.01 1.44
CA ARG A 222 17.00 9.63 1.56
C ARG A 222 17.70 10.23 2.79
N LYS A 223 17.20 11.36 3.31
CA LYS A 223 17.73 11.98 4.54
C LYS A 223 17.34 11.22 5.81
N LEU A 224 16.31 10.37 5.74
CA LEU A 224 15.92 9.50 6.84
C LEU A 224 16.91 8.33 6.94
N LYS A 225 17.21 7.91 8.18
CA LYS A 225 18.09 6.77 8.43
C LYS A 225 17.31 5.46 8.38
N LEU A 226 16.77 5.13 7.22
CA LEU A 226 15.90 3.97 7.05
C LEU A 226 16.69 2.65 7.08
N GLU A 227 16.08 1.66 7.70
CA GLU A 227 16.53 0.25 7.68
C GLU A 227 15.57 -0.61 6.85
N THR A 228 14.33 -0.17 6.71
CA THR A 228 13.30 -0.91 5.96
C THR A 228 12.41 0.05 5.20
N ILE A 229 12.08 -0.30 3.95
CA ILE A 229 10.99 0.31 3.19
C ILE A 229 9.99 -0.79 2.83
N ILE A 230 8.72 -0.58 3.15
CA ILE A 230 7.63 -1.38 2.60
C ILE A 230 7.11 -0.66 1.37
N PRO A 231 7.38 -1.18 0.16
CA PRO A 231 6.92 -0.58 -1.09
C PRO A 231 5.43 -0.82 -1.29
N LEU A 232 4.83 -0.15 -2.27
CA LEU A 232 3.44 -0.39 -2.66
C LEU A 232 3.16 -1.88 -2.91
N GLN A 233 4.06 -2.55 -3.61
CA GLN A 233 3.95 -3.96 -3.97
C GLN A 233 5.30 -4.69 -3.81
N GLY A 234 5.20 -6.02 -3.70
CA GLY A 234 6.38 -6.87 -3.57
C GLY A 234 6.95 -6.92 -2.14
N PRO A 235 8.12 -7.53 -1.96
CA PRO A 235 8.73 -7.73 -0.66
C PRO A 235 9.24 -6.42 -0.04
N ALA A 236 9.38 -6.40 1.29
CA ALA A 236 10.03 -5.31 2.00
C ALA A 236 11.51 -5.22 1.60
N ILE A 237 11.99 -4.00 1.42
CA ILE A 237 13.38 -3.65 1.13
C ILE A 237 14.08 -3.51 2.48
N LYS A 238 14.98 -4.42 2.81
CA LYS A 238 15.59 -4.51 4.14
C LYS A 238 17.11 -4.28 4.10
N GLY A 239 17.61 -3.65 5.14
CA GLY A 239 19.03 -3.34 5.33
C GLY A 239 19.41 -1.95 4.86
N LYS A 240 20.12 -1.20 5.72
CA LYS A 240 20.48 0.21 5.49
C LYS A 240 21.12 0.46 4.13
N GLN A 241 22.09 -0.38 3.75
CA GLN A 241 22.82 -0.21 2.49
C GLN A 241 21.90 -0.51 1.31
N HIS A 242 21.14 -1.60 1.35
CA HIS A 242 20.22 -1.94 0.28
C HIS A 242 19.11 -0.90 0.08
N VAL A 243 18.56 -0.37 1.17
CA VAL A 243 17.59 0.74 1.13
C VAL A 243 18.21 1.97 0.47
N LEU A 244 19.44 2.33 0.85
CA LEU A 244 20.15 3.46 0.26
C LEU A 244 20.44 3.26 -1.23
N ASP A 245 20.84 2.06 -1.62
CA ASP A 245 21.13 1.71 -3.03
C ASP A 245 19.86 1.80 -3.88
N VAL A 246 18.71 1.31 -3.36
CA VAL A 246 17.42 1.44 -4.04
C VAL A 246 17.03 2.91 -4.18
N LEU A 247 17.12 3.70 -3.12
CA LEU A 247 16.80 5.14 -3.16
C LEU A 247 17.67 5.89 -4.16
N ASN A 248 18.99 5.68 -4.13
CA ASN A 248 19.90 6.32 -5.06
C ASN A 248 19.59 5.93 -6.50
N ARG A 249 19.35 4.66 -6.77
CA ARG A 249 18.98 4.18 -8.10
C ARG A 249 17.71 4.86 -8.62
N HIS A 250 16.68 4.99 -7.79
CA HIS A 250 15.46 5.69 -8.18
C HIS A 250 15.71 7.17 -8.44
N ILE A 251 16.50 7.84 -7.58
CA ILE A 251 16.87 9.25 -7.78
C ILE A 251 17.63 9.43 -9.09
N ASP A 252 18.66 8.63 -9.32
CA ASP A 252 19.51 8.70 -10.53
C ASP A 252 18.66 8.51 -11.80
N PHE A 253 17.69 7.57 -11.77
CA PHE A 253 16.73 7.37 -12.85
C PHE A 253 15.93 8.64 -13.15
N PHE A 254 15.28 9.23 -12.12
CA PHE A 254 14.43 10.40 -12.35
C PHE A 254 15.23 11.65 -12.71
N GLU A 255 16.44 11.81 -12.18
CA GLU A 255 17.34 12.89 -12.58
C GLU A 255 17.77 12.74 -14.05
N ALA A 256 18.03 11.51 -14.51
CA ALA A 256 18.28 11.23 -15.92
C ALA A 256 17.04 11.54 -16.78
N CYS A 257 15.84 11.21 -16.32
CA CYS A 257 14.61 11.59 -17.03
C CYS A 257 14.44 13.11 -17.13
N ILE A 258 14.73 13.87 -16.06
CA ILE A 258 14.68 15.35 -16.10
C ILE A 258 15.67 15.87 -17.16
N THR A 259 16.89 15.34 -17.16
CA THR A 259 17.95 15.78 -18.10
C THR A 259 17.59 15.45 -19.56
N SER A 260 16.75 14.45 -19.78
CA SER A 260 16.32 13.95 -21.09
C SER A 260 14.88 14.35 -21.46
N ASP A 261 14.40 15.49 -20.95
CA ASP A 261 13.05 16.02 -21.22
C ASP A 261 11.92 14.99 -20.97
N GLY A 262 12.06 14.16 -19.93
CA GLY A 262 11.10 13.13 -19.56
C GLY A 262 11.28 11.79 -20.27
N SER A 263 12.26 11.65 -21.13
CA SER A 263 12.58 10.38 -21.78
C SER A 263 13.20 9.38 -20.79
N PHE A 264 12.85 8.10 -20.94
CA PHE A 264 13.38 7.05 -20.07
C PHE A 264 14.80 6.63 -20.46
N PRO A 265 15.72 6.45 -19.49
CA PRO A 265 17.01 5.82 -19.77
C PRO A 265 16.81 4.38 -20.26
N LYS A 266 17.43 4.01 -21.39
CA LYS A 266 17.28 2.68 -22.03
C LYS A 266 17.71 1.51 -21.14
N SER A 267 18.58 1.75 -20.15
CA SER A 267 19.12 0.73 -19.24
C SER A 267 18.20 0.42 -18.03
N TRP A 268 17.09 1.11 -17.88
CA TRP A 268 16.22 0.96 -16.72
C TRP A 268 14.97 0.15 -17.01
N SER A 269 14.48 -0.50 -15.95
CA SER A 269 13.16 -1.10 -15.99
C SER A 269 12.10 -0.03 -16.29
N ARG A 270 11.08 -0.41 -17.03
CA ARG A 270 9.93 0.46 -17.25
C ARG A 270 9.26 0.80 -15.90
N PRO A 271 8.58 1.96 -15.80
CA PRO A 271 7.81 2.32 -14.62
C PRO A 271 6.90 1.19 -14.14
N ALA A 272 6.57 1.19 -12.86
CA ALA A 272 5.80 0.13 -12.23
C ALA A 272 4.55 -0.23 -13.03
N GLN A 273 4.32 -1.52 -13.22
CA GLN A 273 3.24 -2.03 -14.05
C GLN A 273 1.85 -1.57 -13.57
N THR A 274 1.66 -1.46 -12.26
CA THR A 274 0.43 -0.88 -11.66
C THR A 274 0.17 0.53 -12.12
N ALA A 275 1.22 1.30 -12.36
CA ALA A 275 1.09 2.63 -12.93
C ALA A 275 0.80 2.57 -14.44
N LEU A 276 1.34 1.60 -15.17
CA LEU A 276 1.10 1.39 -16.61
C LEU A 276 -0.35 1.03 -16.92
N TRP A 277 -0.97 0.27 -16.06
CA TRP A 277 -2.39 -0.06 -16.19
C TRP A 277 -3.29 1.17 -16.26
N LEU A 278 -2.80 2.18 -15.67
CA LEU A 278 -3.53 3.38 -15.42
C LEU A 278 -3.42 4.37 -16.59
N THR A 279 -2.59 4.08 -17.60
CA THR A 279 -2.49 4.94 -18.77
C THR A 279 -2.78 4.15 -20.02
N PRO A 280 -3.83 4.51 -20.80
CA PRO A 280 -4.16 3.83 -22.05
C PRO A 280 -3.02 3.91 -23.05
N ASN A 281 -2.31 5.03 -23.07
CA ASN A 281 -1.16 5.27 -23.92
C ASN A 281 -0.06 5.86 -23.05
N PRO A 282 0.82 5.04 -22.44
CA PRO A 282 1.98 5.59 -21.80
C PRO A 282 2.77 6.38 -22.85
N PRO A 283 3.39 7.51 -22.48
CA PRO A 283 4.26 8.25 -23.37
C PRO A 283 5.56 7.47 -23.56
N TRP A 284 5.48 6.44 -24.39
CA TRP A 284 6.67 5.70 -24.79
C TRP A 284 7.50 6.55 -25.75
N PRO A 285 8.82 6.36 -25.80
CA PRO A 285 9.64 6.92 -26.84
C PRO A 285 9.03 6.62 -28.21
N LEU A 286 8.98 7.60 -29.09
CA LEU A 286 8.42 7.46 -30.45
C LEU A 286 9.04 6.29 -31.23
N GLU A 287 10.30 5.99 -30.97
CA GLU A 287 11.07 4.89 -31.58
C GLU A 287 10.46 3.49 -31.26
N GLU A 288 9.73 3.33 -30.15
CA GLU A 288 9.05 2.06 -29.83
C GLU A 288 7.66 1.96 -30.51
N ARG A 289 7.12 3.04 -31.07
CA ARG A 289 5.83 3.03 -31.78
C ARG A 289 5.94 2.58 -33.23
N GLU A 290 7.11 2.74 -33.84
CA GLU A 290 7.36 2.34 -35.24
C GLU A 290 7.55 0.83 -35.38
N GLU A 291 7.97 0.13 -34.32
CA GLU A 291 8.12 -1.33 -34.31
C GLU A 291 6.81 -2.12 -34.08
N LEU A 292 5.71 -1.43 -33.76
CA LEU A 292 4.42 -2.05 -33.43
C LEU A 292 3.36 -1.88 -34.54
N ASN A 293 3.70 -1.28 -35.69
CA ASN A 293 2.90 -1.20 -36.91
C ASN A 293 3.51 -2.07 -38.00
#